data_07d8a2362d786aa4adb2390ba4e5000c
#
_entry.id   07d8a2362d786aa4adb2390ba4e5000c
#
_cell.length_a   1.000
_cell.length_b   1.000
_cell.length_c   1.000
_cell.angle_alpha   90.00
_cell.angle_beta   90.00
_cell.angle_gamma   90.00
#
_symmetry.space_group_name_H-M   'P 1'
#
loop_
_entity.id
_entity.type
_entity.pdbx_description
1 polymer ?
#
loop_
_entity_poly.entity_id
_entity_poly.type
_entity_poly.pdbx_seq_one_letter_code
_entity_poly.pdbx_strand_id
1 'polypeptide(L)'
;MANYFEMTRDELTAEKAALEENYKKFQAMGLKLNMARGKPGPHQMDLAMGLLQMTDYTTDAGTDARNYGDLEGLHEARELFGDVMGVKPEEVFVGGNSSLQIMYNLISMGYCFGFPESPCPWSQVEKRKFLCPVPGYDRHFAITEEFGFELISVPMTPTGPDMDVVEKLVAEDDTIKGIWLSLIHI
;
A
#
# COMPACT_ATOMS: atom_id res chain seq x y z
N MET A 1 -17.51 -1.43 21.32
CA MET A 1 -17.75 0.04 21.24
C MET A 1 -19.17 0.30 21.67
N ALA A 2 -19.40 1.35 22.45
CA ALA A 2 -20.76 1.75 22.83
C ALA A 2 -21.54 2.17 21.57
N ASN A 3 -22.77 1.68 21.44
CA ASN A 3 -23.65 2.12 20.35
C ASN A 3 -24.39 3.40 20.79
N TYR A 4 -23.83 4.56 20.44
CA TYR A 4 -24.40 5.85 20.82
C TYR A 4 -25.81 6.10 20.30
N PHE A 5 -26.26 5.40 19.25
CA PHE A 5 -27.61 5.51 18.72
C PHE A 5 -28.68 4.84 19.57
N GLU A 6 -28.29 3.93 20.49
CA GLU A 6 -29.18 3.20 21.39
C GLU A 6 -29.22 3.84 22.80
N MET A 7 -28.35 4.80 23.07
CA MET A 7 -28.26 5.46 24.40
C MET A 7 -29.36 6.51 24.58
N THR A 8 -29.86 6.56 25.77
CA THR A 8 -30.76 7.64 26.21
C THR A 8 -30.02 8.97 26.31
N ARG A 9 -30.76 10.08 26.37
CA ARG A 9 -30.16 11.42 26.52
C ARG A 9 -29.33 11.55 27.79
N ASP A 10 -29.76 10.93 28.88
CA ASP A 10 -29.06 11.00 30.17
C ASP A 10 -27.75 10.18 30.12
N GLU A 11 -27.77 9.01 29.53
CA GLU A 11 -26.57 8.18 29.26
C GLU A 11 -25.58 8.90 28.35
N LEU A 12 -26.03 9.51 27.26
CA LEU A 12 -25.18 10.31 26.38
C LEU A 12 -24.55 11.51 27.11
N THR A 13 -25.31 12.15 28.02
CA THR A 13 -24.81 13.29 28.80
C THR A 13 -23.72 12.83 29.79
N ALA A 14 -23.93 11.69 30.45
CA ALA A 14 -22.94 11.10 31.36
C ALA A 14 -21.68 10.66 30.61
N GLU A 15 -21.83 9.98 29.47
CA GLU A 15 -20.71 9.54 28.62
C GLU A 15 -19.91 10.74 28.09
N LYS A 16 -20.60 11.79 27.64
CA LYS A 16 -19.94 13.03 27.22
C LYS A 16 -19.08 13.63 28.34
N ALA A 17 -19.63 13.71 29.55
CA ALA A 17 -18.89 14.25 30.70
C ALA A 17 -17.65 13.41 31.03
N ALA A 18 -17.75 12.09 30.97
CA ALA A 18 -16.63 11.17 31.19
C ALA A 18 -15.54 11.33 30.10
N LEU A 19 -15.93 11.45 28.84
CA LEU A 19 -15.03 11.68 27.72
C LEU A 19 -14.33 13.05 27.82
N GLU A 20 -15.04 14.11 28.21
CA GLU A 20 -14.46 15.45 28.43
C GLU A 20 -13.44 15.43 29.58
N GLU A 21 -13.70 14.70 30.66
CA GLU A 21 -12.75 14.55 31.75
C GLU A 21 -11.48 13.79 31.31
N ASN A 22 -11.64 12.68 30.59
CA ASN A 22 -10.52 11.93 30.03
C ASN A 22 -9.71 12.78 29.04
N TYR A 23 -10.36 13.53 28.17
CA TYR A 23 -9.68 14.44 27.24
C TYR A 23 -8.82 15.47 27.98
N LYS A 24 -9.36 16.09 29.05
CA LYS A 24 -8.59 17.03 29.89
C LYS A 24 -7.37 16.35 30.55
N LYS A 25 -7.52 15.09 30.99
CA LYS A 25 -6.37 14.33 31.54
C LYS A 25 -5.28 14.16 30.47
N PHE A 26 -5.64 13.77 29.23
CA PHE A 26 -4.66 13.65 28.16
C PHE A 26 -4.01 14.99 27.80
N GLN A 27 -4.78 16.09 27.77
CA GLN A 27 -4.23 17.43 27.54
C GLN A 27 -3.20 17.80 28.64
N ALA A 28 -3.50 17.49 29.89
CA ALA A 28 -2.62 17.78 31.03
C ALA A 28 -1.30 16.99 31.00
N MET A 29 -1.25 15.85 30.29
CA MET A 29 -0.03 15.08 30.11
C MET A 29 0.99 15.77 29.19
N GLY A 30 0.62 16.81 28.47
CA GLY A 30 1.52 17.56 27.58
C GLY A 30 2.10 16.72 26.43
N LEU A 31 1.38 15.68 26.00
CA LEU A 31 1.83 14.77 24.95
C LEU A 31 2.04 15.49 23.63
N LYS A 32 3.19 15.24 23.00
CA LYS A 32 3.54 15.73 21.65
C LYS A 32 3.52 14.57 20.66
N LEU A 33 2.32 14.06 20.38
CA LEU A 33 2.12 12.92 19.47
C LEU A 33 1.89 13.44 18.05
N ASN A 34 2.54 12.79 17.09
CA ASN A 34 2.32 13.04 15.68
C ASN A 34 1.66 11.80 15.05
N MET A 35 0.40 11.95 14.67
CA MET A 35 -0.39 10.90 14.03
C MET A 35 -0.50 11.07 12.51
N ALA A 36 0.18 12.08 11.93
CA ALA A 36 0.04 12.40 10.51
C ALA A 36 0.77 11.40 9.60
N ARG A 37 1.75 10.66 10.10
CA ARG A 37 2.51 9.68 9.33
C ARG A 37 2.94 8.49 10.20
N GLY A 38 2.67 7.28 9.71
CA GLY A 38 3.32 6.07 10.22
C GLY A 38 4.79 6.05 9.76
N LYS A 39 5.71 6.11 10.70
CA LYS A 39 7.15 5.97 10.48
C LYS A 39 7.73 5.02 11.51
N PRO A 40 8.72 4.18 11.14
CA PRO A 40 9.49 3.45 12.13
C PRO A 40 10.06 4.40 13.17
N GLY A 41 9.95 4.02 14.45
CA GLY A 41 10.55 4.78 15.54
C GLY A 41 12.09 4.65 15.55
N PRO A 42 12.82 5.54 16.25
CA PRO A 42 14.28 5.49 16.31
C PRO A 42 14.83 4.11 16.67
N HIS A 43 14.27 3.45 17.69
CA HIS A 43 14.70 2.11 18.13
C HIS A 43 14.52 1.03 17.04
N GLN A 44 13.51 1.16 16.17
CA GLN A 44 13.33 0.25 15.04
C GLN A 44 14.40 0.49 13.97
N MET A 45 14.78 1.74 13.73
CA MET A 45 15.85 2.09 12.80
C MET A 45 17.22 1.66 13.34
N ASP A 46 17.45 1.73 14.67
CA ASP A 46 18.69 1.27 15.30
C ASP A 46 18.97 -0.21 15.02
N LEU A 47 17.93 -1.04 14.85
CA LEU A 47 18.09 -2.46 14.48
C LEU A 47 18.77 -2.66 13.13
N ALA A 48 18.61 -1.71 12.20
CA ALA A 48 19.18 -1.77 10.87
C ALA A 48 20.57 -1.09 10.75
N MET A 49 21.06 -0.46 11.82
CA MET A 49 22.32 0.30 11.76
C MET A 49 23.55 -0.55 11.40
N GLY A 50 23.52 -1.85 11.72
CA GLY A 50 24.58 -2.77 11.32
C GLY A 50 24.77 -2.88 9.80
N LEU A 51 23.71 -2.66 9.01
CA LEU A 51 23.76 -2.68 7.55
C LEU A 51 24.69 -1.58 6.98
N LEU A 52 24.79 -0.44 7.67
CA LEU A 52 25.67 0.67 7.25
C LEU A 52 27.15 0.40 7.50
N GLN A 53 27.49 -0.63 8.25
CA GLN A 53 28.85 -1.02 8.60
C GLN A 53 29.32 -2.26 7.82
N MET A 54 28.49 -2.81 6.94
CA MET A 54 28.86 -3.93 6.09
C MET A 54 29.97 -3.51 5.12
N THR A 55 31.04 -4.31 5.07
CA THR A 55 32.18 -4.12 4.17
C THR A 55 32.29 -5.27 3.15
N ASP A 56 31.53 -6.33 3.35
CA ASP A 56 31.41 -7.41 2.37
C ASP A 56 30.34 -7.01 1.35
N TYR A 57 30.76 -6.91 0.11
CA TYR A 57 29.93 -6.49 -1.02
C TYR A 57 29.92 -7.52 -2.15
N THR A 58 30.50 -8.67 -1.92
CA THR A 58 30.55 -9.75 -2.90
C THR A 58 29.48 -10.78 -2.55
N THR A 59 28.61 -11.10 -3.50
CA THR A 59 27.58 -12.13 -3.33
C THR A 59 28.21 -13.53 -3.33
N ASP A 60 27.46 -14.52 -2.89
CA ASP A 60 27.90 -15.94 -2.93
C ASP A 60 28.21 -16.40 -4.35
N ALA A 61 27.53 -15.84 -5.36
CA ALA A 61 27.81 -16.07 -6.78
C ALA A 61 29.01 -15.29 -7.32
N GLY A 62 29.67 -14.46 -6.51
CA GLY A 62 30.84 -13.68 -6.90
C GLY A 62 30.52 -12.32 -7.56
N THR A 63 29.27 -11.87 -7.53
CA THR A 63 28.85 -10.58 -8.07
C THR A 63 29.29 -9.46 -7.10
N ASP A 64 29.93 -8.42 -7.61
CA ASP A 64 30.22 -7.20 -6.85
C ASP A 64 28.97 -6.31 -6.77
N ALA A 65 28.30 -6.29 -5.62
CA ALA A 65 27.08 -5.55 -5.38
C ALA A 65 27.21 -4.01 -5.49
N ARG A 66 28.43 -3.49 -5.61
CA ARG A 66 28.68 -2.05 -5.86
C ARG A 66 28.53 -1.69 -7.34
N ASN A 67 28.47 -2.68 -8.22
CA ASN A 67 28.34 -2.49 -9.65
C ASN A 67 26.87 -2.65 -10.09
N TYR A 68 26.57 -2.20 -11.30
CA TYR A 68 25.26 -2.42 -11.93
C TYR A 68 25.29 -3.72 -12.77
N GLY A 69 24.09 -4.26 -13.08
CA GLY A 69 24.01 -5.41 -14.00
C GLY A 69 22.81 -6.32 -13.71
N ASP A 70 22.50 -6.58 -12.46
CA ASP A 70 21.39 -7.44 -12.08
C ASP A 70 20.08 -6.65 -12.08
N LEU A 71 19.44 -6.59 -13.26
CA LEU A 71 18.25 -5.75 -13.49
C LEU A 71 17.07 -6.11 -12.58
N GLU A 72 16.95 -7.38 -12.22
CA GLU A 72 15.86 -7.89 -11.36
C GLU A 72 16.22 -7.81 -9.86
N GLY A 73 17.46 -7.44 -9.56
CA GLY A 73 18.06 -7.47 -8.22
C GLY A 73 18.93 -8.71 -7.99
N LEU A 74 19.81 -8.61 -7.00
CA LEU A 74 20.70 -9.71 -6.62
C LEU A 74 19.89 -10.98 -6.30
N HIS A 75 20.42 -12.13 -6.68
CA HIS A 75 19.75 -13.42 -6.46
C HIS A 75 19.40 -13.64 -5.00
N GLU A 76 20.34 -13.38 -4.10
CA GLU A 76 20.17 -13.54 -2.65
C GLU A 76 19.09 -12.59 -2.09
N ALA A 77 18.97 -11.39 -2.64
CA ALA A 77 17.89 -10.47 -2.26
C ALA A 77 16.53 -10.97 -2.75
N ARG A 78 16.47 -11.55 -3.96
CA ARG A 78 15.23 -12.12 -4.50
C ARG A 78 14.81 -13.38 -3.72
N GLU A 79 15.75 -14.24 -3.30
CA GLU A 79 15.47 -15.36 -2.41
C GLU A 79 14.89 -14.87 -1.07
N LEU A 80 15.58 -13.93 -0.41
CA LEU A 80 15.14 -13.39 0.86
C LEU A 80 13.72 -12.81 0.80
N PHE A 81 13.44 -11.99 -0.21
CA PHE A 81 12.11 -11.40 -0.36
C PHE A 81 11.08 -12.39 -0.88
N GLY A 82 11.49 -13.39 -1.66
CA GLY A 82 10.64 -14.51 -2.03
C GLY A 82 10.14 -15.28 -0.80
N ASP A 83 11.03 -15.60 0.13
CA ASP A 83 10.68 -16.24 1.39
C ASP A 83 9.73 -15.38 2.24
N VAL A 84 10.00 -14.08 2.36
CA VAL A 84 9.14 -13.14 3.11
C VAL A 84 7.75 -13.03 2.50
N MET A 85 7.65 -13.04 1.18
CA MET A 85 6.39 -12.86 0.45
C MET A 85 5.66 -14.18 0.14
N GLY A 86 6.31 -15.33 0.35
CA GLY A 86 5.76 -16.64 0.04
C GLY A 86 5.66 -16.93 -1.47
N VAL A 87 6.56 -16.36 -2.26
CA VAL A 87 6.63 -16.53 -3.72
C VAL A 87 8.03 -17.03 -4.13
N LYS A 88 8.18 -17.49 -5.37
CA LYS A 88 9.48 -17.95 -5.87
C LYS A 88 10.41 -16.76 -6.16
N PRO A 89 11.73 -16.91 -6.05
CA PRO A 89 12.70 -15.86 -6.39
C PRO A 89 12.55 -15.32 -7.82
N GLU A 90 12.12 -16.16 -8.77
CA GLU A 90 11.87 -15.76 -10.16
C GLU A 90 10.68 -14.81 -10.33
N GLU A 91 9.79 -14.77 -9.33
CA GLU A 91 8.61 -13.89 -9.29
C GLU A 91 8.90 -12.57 -8.55
N VAL A 92 10.13 -12.39 -8.05
CA VAL A 92 10.55 -11.19 -7.32
C VAL A 92 11.39 -10.28 -8.21
N PHE A 93 11.02 -9.02 -8.24
CA PHE A 93 11.81 -7.93 -8.79
C PHE A 93 12.13 -6.94 -7.66
N VAL A 94 13.41 -6.73 -7.38
CA VAL A 94 13.87 -5.82 -6.32
C VAL A 94 13.99 -4.41 -6.90
N GLY A 95 13.06 -3.54 -6.52
CA GLY A 95 13.07 -2.13 -6.93
C GLY A 95 13.72 -1.21 -5.91
N GLY A 96 13.49 0.08 -6.06
CA GLY A 96 13.92 1.08 -5.08
C GLY A 96 13.10 1.04 -3.78
N ASN A 97 13.47 1.86 -2.83
CA ASN A 97 12.85 1.94 -1.50
C ASN A 97 11.52 2.73 -1.45
N SER A 98 11.02 3.20 -2.58
CA SER A 98 9.75 3.93 -2.67
C SER A 98 8.70 3.09 -3.38
N SER A 99 7.76 2.52 -2.63
CA SER A 99 6.63 1.78 -3.20
C SER A 99 5.79 2.62 -4.14
N LEU A 100 5.57 3.90 -3.84
CA LEU A 100 4.84 4.82 -4.73
C LEU A 100 5.53 4.98 -6.08
N GLN A 101 6.87 5.02 -6.11
CA GLN A 101 7.62 5.10 -7.37
C GLN A 101 7.47 3.81 -8.18
N ILE A 102 7.53 2.65 -7.52
CA ILE A 102 7.34 1.34 -8.18
C ILE A 102 5.92 1.26 -8.76
N MET A 103 4.91 1.65 -7.99
CA MET A 103 3.51 1.68 -8.44
C MET A 103 3.32 2.63 -9.63
N TYR A 104 3.89 3.82 -9.58
CA TYR A 104 3.88 4.76 -10.70
C TYR A 104 4.52 4.17 -11.95
N ASN A 105 5.69 3.52 -11.80
CA ASN A 105 6.38 2.90 -12.92
C ASN A 105 5.53 1.79 -13.55
N LEU A 106 4.88 0.94 -12.75
CA LEU A 106 4.00 -0.13 -13.25
C LEU A 106 2.80 0.44 -14.02
N ILE A 107 2.13 1.46 -13.48
CA ILE A 107 1.02 2.12 -14.18
C ILE A 107 1.52 2.79 -15.47
N SER A 108 2.66 3.46 -15.43
CA SER A 108 3.28 4.08 -16.60
C SER A 108 3.62 3.06 -17.69
N MET A 109 4.18 1.89 -17.31
CA MET A 109 4.48 0.80 -18.24
C MET A 109 3.20 0.28 -18.89
N GLY A 110 2.17 -0.04 -18.10
CA GLY A 110 0.87 -0.49 -18.62
C GLY A 110 0.22 0.57 -19.53
N TYR A 111 0.35 1.84 -19.16
CA TYR A 111 -0.18 2.95 -19.95
C TYR A 111 0.52 3.11 -21.29
N CYS A 112 1.86 3.08 -21.29
CA CYS A 112 2.65 3.33 -22.50
C CYS A 112 2.77 2.11 -23.43
N PHE A 113 2.91 0.90 -22.84
CA PHE A 113 3.29 -0.30 -23.59
C PHE A 113 2.27 -1.45 -23.46
N GLY A 114 1.43 -1.45 -22.43
CA GLY A 114 0.62 -2.60 -22.04
C GLY A 114 1.45 -3.65 -21.27
N PHE A 115 0.80 -4.73 -20.89
CA PHE A 115 1.43 -5.93 -20.35
C PHE A 115 1.30 -7.10 -21.35
N PRO A 116 2.01 -8.22 -21.17
CA PRO A 116 2.01 -9.31 -22.13
C PRO A 116 0.64 -9.81 -22.59
N GLU A 117 -0.34 -9.84 -21.69
CA GLU A 117 -1.72 -10.25 -22.01
C GLU A 117 -2.62 -9.08 -22.47
N SER A 118 -2.11 -7.85 -22.47
CA SER A 118 -2.90 -6.69 -22.89
C SER A 118 -3.03 -6.65 -24.42
N PRO A 119 -4.24 -6.51 -24.97
CA PRO A 119 -4.44 -6.43 -26.42
C PRO A 119 -3.84 -5.15 -27.01
N CYS A 120 -3.68 -4.12 -26.20
CA CYS A 120 -3.07 -2.84 -26.58
C CYS A 120 -2.57 -2.10 -25.32
N PRO A 121 -1.72 -1.06 -25.46
CA PRO A 121 -1.39 -0.15 -24.37
C PRO A 121 -2.65 0.46 -23.75
N TRP A 122 -2.64 0.62 -22.42
CA TRP A 122 -3.81 1.17 -21.71
C TRP A 122 -4.17 2.60 -22.16
N SER A 123 -3.20 3.36 -22.69
CA SER A 123 -3.44 4.67 -23.29
C SER A 123 -4.43 4.65 -24.46
N GLN A 124 -4.57 3.51 -25.12
CA GLN A 124 -5.49 3.30 -26.25
C GLN A 124 -6.87 2.79 -25.82
N VAL A 125 -7.04 2.44 -24.55
CA VAL A 125 -8.34 2.01 -23.98
C VAL A 125 -9.16 3.25 -23.66
N GLU A 126 -10.29 3.42 -24.36
CA GLU A 126 -11.24 4.48 -24.04
C GLU A 126 -11.92 4.17 -22.69
N LYS A 127 -12.08 5.21 -21.84
CA LYS A 127 -12.74 5.09 -20.52
C LYS A 127 -12.13 4.01 -19.61
N ARG A 128 -10.80 3.86 -19.64
CA ARG A 128 -10.10 2.95 -18.75
C ARG A 128 -10.40 3.23 -17.27
N LYS A 129 -10.55 2.18 -16.48
CA LYS A 129 -11.00 2.22 -15.09
C LYS A 129 -10.03 1.52 -14.16
N PHE A 130 -10.06 1.94 -12.89
CA PHE A 130 -9.28 1.31 -11.83
C PHE A 130 -10.10 1.22 -10.54
N LEU A 131 -10.08 0.07 -9.87
CA LEU A 131 -10.83 -0.15 -8.64
C LEU A 131 -10.08 0.42 -7.44
N CYS A 132 -10.81 1.11 -6.58
CA CYS A 132 -10.30 1.82 -5.43
C CYS A 132 -11.11 1.45 -4.17
N PRO A 133 -10.67 0.49 -3.36
CA PRO A 133 -11.29 0.19 -2.07
C PRO A 133 -11.24 1.41 -1.14
N VAL A 134 -12.40 1.78 -0.58
CA VAL A 134 -12.57 2.97 0.27
C VAL A 134 -13.12 2.56 1.63
N PRO A 135 -12.50 3.03 2.74
CA PRO A 135 -11.34 3.93 2.85
C PRO A 135 -10.04 3.30 2.35
N GLY A 136 -9.17 4.09 1.71
CA GLY A 136 -7.91 3.63 1.13
C GLY A 136 -6.83 4.72 1.18
N TYR A 137 -5.68 4.44 0.55
CA TYR A 137 -4.60 5.41 0.50
C TYR A 137 -4.71 6.27 -0.77
N ASP A 138 -5.08 7.52 -0.58
CA ASP A 138 -5.35 8.50 -1.64
C ASP A 138 -4.20 8.70 -2.63
N ARG A 139 -2.94 8.50 -2.19
CA ARG A 139 -1.76 8.63 -3.06
C ARG A 139 -1.72 7.56 -4.15
N HIS A 140 -2.21 6.35 -3.86
CA HIS A 140 -2.36 5.31 -4.88
C HIS A 140 -3.38 5.74 -5.93
N PHE A 141 -4.52 6.24 -5.49
CA PHE A 141 -5.60 6.69 -6.37
C PHE A 141 -5.15 7.82 -7.29
N ALA A 142 -4.42 8.79 -6.74
CA ALA A 142 -3.88 9.91 -7.50
C ALA A 142 -2.94 9.49 -8.64
N ILE A 143 -2.22 8.36 -8.50
CA ILE A 143 -1.39 7.84 -9.60
C ILE A 143 -2.27 7.49 -10.81
N THR A 144 -3.31 6.70 -10.62
CA THR A 144 -4.19 6.30 -11.73
C THR A 144 -5.05 7.45 -12.24
N GLU A 145 -5.47 8.36 -11.37
CA GLU A 145 -6.18 9.58 -11.76
C GLU A 145 -5.36 10.45 -12.71
N GLU A 146 -4.05 10.65 -12.43
CA GLU A 146 -3.14 11.41 -13.27
C GLU A 146 -3.00 10.81 -14.68
N PHE A 147 -3.05 9.48 -14.81
CA PHE A 147 -3.08 8.78 -16.10
C PHE A 147 -4.49 8.75 -16.76
N GLY A 148 -5.45 9.48 -16.20
CA GLY A 148 -6.81 9.62 -16.74
C GLY A 148 -7.67 8.36 -16.60
N PHE A 149 -7.45 7.55 -15.57
CA PHE A 149 -8.36 6.46 -15.23
C PHE A 149 -9.59 6.99 -14.49
N GLU A 150 -10.75 6.47 -14.81
CA GLU A 150 -11.95 6.60 -13.99
C GLU A 150 -11.77 5.71 -12.74
N LEU A 151 -11.90 6.30 -11.55
CA LEU A 151 -11.75 5.60 -10.28
C LEU A 151 -13.11 5.06 -9.83
N ILE A 152 -13.19 3.74 -9.67
CA ILE A 152 -14.39 3.06 -9.20
C ILE A 152 -14.22 2.69 -7.73
N SER A 153 -15.03 3.29 -6.87
CA SER A 153 -15.00 2.97 -5.43
C SER A 153 -15.54 1.57 -5.16
N VAL A 154 -14.81 0.80 -4.38
CA VAL A 154 -15.20 -0.51 -3.86
C VAL A 154 -15.44 -0.40 -2.36
N PRO A 155 -16.59 -0.84 -1.83
CA PRO A 155 -16.83 -0.81 -0.38
C PRO A 155 -15.93 -1.79 0.36
N MET A 156 -15.68 -1.50 1.65
CA MET A 156 -14.93 -2.37 2.55
C MET A 156 -15.87 -3.20 3.43
N THR A 157 -15.50 -4.44 3.67
CA THR A 157 -16.09 -5.33 4.66
C THR A 157 -15.15 -5.45 5.88
N PRO A 158 -15.57 -6.09 6.98
CA PRO A 158 -14.68 -6.33 8.12
C PRO A 158 -13.44 -7.18 7.81
N THR A 159 -13.44 -7.89 6.69
CA THR A 159 -12.36 -8.81 6.27
C THR A 159 -11.56 -8.32 5.05
N GLY A 160 -11.86 -7.14 4.53
CA GLY A 160 -11.19 -6.56 3.37
C GLY A 160 -12.17 -5.94 2.36
N PRO A 161 -11.74 -5.66 1.12
CA PRO A 161 -12.62 -5.20 0.06
C PRO A 161 -13.78 -6.15 -0.18
N ASP A 162 -14.93 -5.62 -0.57
CA ASP A 162 -16.09 -6.44 -0.98
C ASP A 162 -15.78 -7.13 -2.30
N MET A 163 -15.31 -8.38 -2.20
CA MET A 163 -14.87 -9.16 -3.36
C MET A 163 -16.05 -9.58 -4.26
N ASP A 164 -17.26 -9.71 -3.75
CA ASP A 164 -18.45 -10.01 -4.59
C ASP A 164 -18.71 -8.83 -5.55
N VAL A 165 -18.52 -7.61 -5.06
CA VAL A 165 -18.59 -6.39 -5.89
C VAL A 165 -17.45 -6.34 -6.90
N VAL A 166 -16.22 -6.66 -6.47
CA VAL A 166 -15.05 -6.68 -7.36
C VAL A 166 -15.26 -7.69 -8.49
N GLU A 167 -15.59 -8.94 -8.16
CA GLU A 167 -15.80 -10.01 -9.16
C GLU A 167 -16.86 -9.63 -10.17
N LYS A 168 -17.98 -9.08 -9.73
CA LYS A 168 -19.04 -8.63 -10.62
C LYS A 168 -18.56 -7.54 -11.57
N LEU A 169 -17.88 -6.52 -11.05
CA LEU A 169 -17.40 -5.40 -11.85
C LEU A 169 -16.41 -5.84 -12.93
N VAL A 170 -15.43 -6.69 -12.57
CA VAL A 170 -14.42 -7.15 -13.55
C VAL A 170 -14.95 -8.16 -14.54
N ALA A 171 -16.01 -8.90 -14.20
CA ALA A 171 -16.66 -9.82 -15.13
C ALA A 171 -17.52 -9.09 -16.18
N GLU A 172 -18.04 -7.91 -15.85
CA GLU A 172 -18.95 -7.14 -16.72
C GLU A 172 -18.23 -6.04 -17.53
N ASP A 173 -16.99 -5.65 -17.14
CA ASP A 173 -16.28 -4.49 -17.71
C ASP A 173 -14.79 -4.75 -17.89
N ASP A 174 -14.38 -5.03 -19.11
CA ASP A 174 -13.00 -5.28 -19.53
C ASP A 174 -12.14 -3.99 -19.58
N THR A 175 -12.73 -2.82 -19.40
CA THR A 175 -11.99 -1.55 -19.28
C THR A 175 -11.36 -1.36 -17.91
N ILE A 176 -11.71 -2.15 -16.92
CA ILE A 176 -11.08 -2.17 -15.59
C ILE A 176 -9.71 -2.84 -15.72
N LYS A 177 -8.63 -2.12 -15.35
CA LYS A 177 -7.25 -2.56 -15.54
C LYS A 177 -6.55 -3.03 -14.26
N GLY A 178 -7.15 -2.81 -13.11
CA GLY A 178 -6.59 -3.27 -11.85
C GLY A 178 -7.32 -2.73 -10.64
N ILE A 179 -6.81 -3.09 -9.47
CA ILE A 179 -7.31 -2.68 -8.17
C ILE A 179 -6.15 -2.24 -7.29
N TRP A 180 -6.33 -1.15 -6.55
CA TRP A 180 -5.39 -0.74 -5.52
C TRP A 180 -5.67 -1.48 -4.21
N LEU A 181 -4.67 -2.21 -3.72
CA LEU A 181 -4.69 -2.82 -2.40
C LEU A 181 -3.57 -2.23 -1.54
N SER A 182 -3.86 -2.03 -0.28
CA SER A 182 -2.91 -1.51 0.70
C SER A 182 -3.00 -2.30 2.00
N LEU A 183 -1.93 -2.33 2.78
CA LEU A 183 -1.88 -2.97 4.09
C LEU A 183 -2.97 -2.46 5.06
N ILE A 184 -3.52 -1.26 4.83
CA ILE A 184 -4.67 -0.77 5.60
C ILE A 184 -5.96 -1.55 5.31
N HIS A 185 -5.99 -2.36 4.26
CA HIS A 185 -7.13 -3.18 3.87
C HIS A 185 -7.03 -4.63 4.36
N ILE A 186 -5.97 -4.97 5.11
CA ILE A 186 -5.67 -6.33 5.60
C ILE A 186 -5.83 -6.36 7.11
#